data_f212db64a1ceb091fc1fc76f34e018fe
#
_entry.id   f212db64a1ceb091fc1fc76f34e018fe
#
_cell.length_a   1.000
_cell.length_b   1.000
_cell.length_c   1.000
_cell.angle_alpha   90.00
_cell.angle_beta   90.00
_cell.angle_gamma   90.00
#
_symmetry.space_group_name_H-M   'P 1'
#
loop_
_entity.id
_entity.type
_entity.pdbx_description
1 polymer ?
#
loop_
_entity_poly.entity_id
_entity_poly.type
_entity_poly.pdbx_seq_one_letter_code
_entity_poly.pdbx_strand_id
1 'polypeptide(L)'
;MNALERTLNFIKNKEVDRVPFHPILMRFTARYGGVNYRDFCLKPEVKCAANIKCALDFKYDWVNVMSDAYAEAEAYGDKIEYPVNNLPMLKKHAIQNMADIDKLMKPDINSHKRLKARIKEIEIYKQELGDSYMIAGWVEGPLGEYCDIRDMSMAMLDFYENPSKLEMALDIITEFSIEYVAAQIKAGAHCIGIGDAACSQISPDLYKDFIFEREKAIIDEVHSNGALVKLHICGNTTAILPDMIKTGADIVDIDHLVMSMSDFAPMLSENQVFCGNSDPVSVIMDGSVNDIIESVEKCYKETNGRCITSAGCEIPAETSFENMNSYSEAAHNL
;
A
#
# COMPACT_ATOMS: atom_id res chain seq x y z
N MET A 1 -7.78 14.36 -19.89
CA MET A 1 -6.53 14.15 -19.09
C MET A 1 -6.33 12.65 -18.94
N ASN A 2 -5.10 12.12 -19.06
CA ASN A 2 -4.85 10.71 -18.77
C ASN A 2 -4.74 10.48 -17.25
N ALA A 3 -4.71 9.21 -16.81
CA ALA A 3 -4.74 8.85 -15.40
C ALA A 3 -3.51 9.32 -14.62
N LEU A 4 -2.31 9.22 -15.21
CA LEU A 4 -1.07 9.74 -14.62
C LEU A 4 -1.11 11.26 -14.46
N GLU A 5 -1.43 11.98 -15.52
CA GLU A 5 -1.54 13.46 -15.49
C GLU A 5 -2.56 13.93 -14.45
N ARG A 6 -3.72 13.28 -14.37
CA ARG A 6 -4.77 13.58 -13.40
C ARG A 6 -4.24 13.44 -11.98
N THR A 7 -3.63 12.32 -11.65
CA THR A 7 -3.10 12.08 -10.31
C THR A 7 -2.00 13.08 -9.94
N LEU A 8 -1.05 13.34 -10.84
CA LEU A 8 0.03 14.30 -10.61
C LEU A 8 -0.49 15.72 -10.43
N ASN A 9 -1.48 16.13 -11.21
CA ASN A 9 -2.08 17.45 -11.09
C ASN A 9 -2.89 17.60 -9.82
N PHE A 10 -3.65 16.56 -9.45
CA PHE A 10 -4.45 16.54 -8.23
C PHE A 10 -3.60 16.72 -6.97
N ILE A 11 -2.50 15.95 -6.85
CA ILE A 11 -1.57 16.06 -5.71
C ILE A 11 -0.98 17.49 -5.64
N LYS A 12 -0.63 18.09 -6.80
CA LYS A 12 -0.09 19.45 -6.90
C LYS A 12 -1.16 20.56 -6.80
N ASN A 13 -2.34 20.22 -6.36
CA ASN A 13 -3.48 21.16 -6.23
C ASN A 13 -3.80 21.94 -7.51
N LYS A 14 -3.63 21.32 -8.68
CA LYS A 14 -3.98 21.87 -9.98
C LYS A 14 -5.35 21.37 -10.41
N GLU A 15 -5.96 22.09 -11.35
CA GLU A 15 -7.24 21.70 -11.95
C GLU A 15 -7.16 20.31 -12.62
N VAL A 16 -8.15 19.49 -12.37
CA VAL A 16 -8.31 18.15 -12.93
C VAL A 16 -9.71 17.97 -13.51
N ASP A 17 -9.85 17.03 -14.43
CA ASP A 17 -11.15 16.70 -15.04
C ASP A 17 -12.08 15.92 -14.11
N ARG A 18 -11.54 15.26 -13.10
CA ARG A 18 -12.22 14.57 -11.98
C ARG A 18 -11.24 14.19 -10.87
N VAL A 19 -11.72 13.82 -9.72
CA VAL A 19 -10.90 13.26 -8.65
C VAL A 19 -10.26 11.94 -9.11
N PRO A 20 -8.96 11.68 -8.79
CA PRO A 20 -8.37 10.37 -9.05
C PRO A 20 -9.05 9.26 -8.27
N PHE A 21 -9.19 8.09 -8.91
CA PHE A 21 -9.77 6.90 -8.34
C PHE A 21 -8.71 5.78 -8.25
N HIS A 22 -8.44 5.30 -7.02
CA HIS A 22 -7.42 4.29 -6.76
C HIS A 22 -7.89 3.27 -5.72
N PRO A 23 -8.76 2.31 -6.08
CA PRO A 23 -9.18 1.25 -5.17
C PRO A 23 -8.02 0.29 -4.90
N ILE A 24 -7.89 -0.19 -3.64
CA ILE A 24 -6.95 -1.25 -3.30
C ILE A 24 -7.59 -2.58 -3.68
N LEU A 25 -7.09 -3.19 -4.73
CA LEU A 25 -7.61 -4.43 -5.30
C LEU A 25 -6.51 -5.46 -5.49
N MET A 26 -6.67 -6.64 -4.91
CA MET A 26 -5.79 -7.79 -5.10
C MET A 26 -6.59 -9.04 -5.46
N ARG A 27 -7.28 -9.65 -4.51
CA ARG A 27 -8.10 -10.85 -4.72
C ARG A 27 -9.29 -10.58 -5.65
N PHE A 28 -9.91 -9.41 -5.53
CA PHE A 28 -10.97 -8.99 -6.45
C PHE A 28 -10.47 -9.00 -7.90
N THR A 29 -9.29 -8.41 -8.15
CA THR A 29 -8.67 -8.36 -9.48
C THR A 29 -8.39 -9.76 -10.03
N ALA A 30 -7.86 -10.67 -9.22
CA ALA A 30 -7.62 -12.04 -9.64
C ALA A 30 -8.93 -12.75 -10.05
N ARG A 31 -10.00 -12.58 -9.24
CA ARG A 31 -11.33 -13.13 -9.55
C ARG A 31 -11.91 -12.51 -10.82
N TYR A 32 -11.85 -11.20 -10.96
CA TYR A 32 -12.36 -10.50 -12.15
C TYR A 32 -11.58 -10.88 -13.42
N GLY A 33 -10.27 -11.03 -13.30
CA GLY A 33 -9.40 -11.49 -14.38
C GLY A 33 -9.55 -12.98 -14.72
N GLY A 34 -10.30 -13.74 -13.93
CA GLY A 34 -10.52 -15.18 -14.14
C GLY A 34 -9.26 -16.02 -13.86
N VAL A 35 -8.35 -15.55 -13.03
CA VAL A 35 -7.09 -16.25 -12.70
C VAL A 35 -7.10 -16.74 -11.26
N ASN A 36 -6.41 -17.84 -10.97
CA ASN A 36 -6.25 -18.29 -9.60
C ASN A 36 -5.26 -17.41 -8.84
N TYR A 37 -5.45 -17.29 -7.52
CA TYR A 37 -4.68 -16.34 -6.72
C TYR A 37 -3.20 -16.69 -6.59
N ARG A 38 -2.84 -17.96 -6.61
CA ARG A 38 -1.43 -18.40 -6.66
C ARG A 38 -0.72 -17.83 -7.88
N ASP A 39 -1.32 -17.97 -9.06
CA ASP A 39 -0.73 -17.48 -10.30
C ASP A 39 -0.68 -15.95 -10.32
N PHE A 40 -1.69 -15.29 -9.77
CA PHE A 40 -1.67 -13.84 -9.55
C PHE A 40 -0.50 -13.40 -8.65
N CYS A 41 -0.21 -14.11 -7.56
CA CYS A 41 0.91 -13.78 -6.68
C CYS A 41 2.28 -14.07 -7.31
N LEU A 42 2.40 -15.15 -8.11
CA LEU A 42 3.71 -15.70 -8.49
C LEU A 42 4.13 -15.44 -9.94
N LYS A 43 3.19 -15.00 -10.81
CA LYS A 43 3.45 -14.84 -12.26
C LYS A 43 3.20 -13.38 -12.67
N PRO A 44 4.24 -12.58 -12.92
CA PRO A 44 4.12 -11.17 -13.31
C PRO A 44 3.14 -10.92 -14.46
N GLU A 45 3.21 -11.71 -15.52
CA GLU A 45 2.38 -11.54 -16.70
C GLU A 45 0.89 -11.76 -16.40
N VAL A 46 0.58 -12.73 -15.51
CA VAL A 46 -0.80 -13.04 -15.10
C VAL A 46 -1.36 -11.89 -14.26
N LYS A 47 -0.58 -11.41 -13.27
CA LYS A 47 -0.97 -10.27 -12.42
C LYS A 47 -1.18 -9.01 -13.26
N CYS A 48 -0.22 -8.66 -14.09
CA CYS A 48 -0.27 -7.45 -14.90
C CYS A 48 -1.47 -7.46 -15.85
N ALA A 49 -1.72 -8.56 -16.54
CA ALA A 49 -2.88 -8.68 -17.43
C ALA A 49 -4.22 -8.51 -16.68
N ALA A 50 -4.35 -9.12 -15.48
CA ALA A 50 -5.54 -8.98 -14.65
C ALA A 50 -5.73 -7.55 -14.14
N ASN A 51 -4.66 -6.90 -13.65
CA ASN A 51 -4.70 -5.51 -13.17
C ASN A 51 -5.04 -4.53 -14.31
N ILE A 52 -4.40 -4.66 -15.47
CA ILE A 52 -4.67 -3.81 -16.63
C ILE A 52 -6.13 -3.94 -17.06
N LYS A 53 -6.61 -5.18 -17.19
CA LYS A 53 -8.02 -5.43 -17.53
C LYS A 53 -8.96 -4.76 -16.52
N CYS A 54 -8.70 -4.94 -15.23
CA CYS A 54 -9.52 -4.39 -14.18
C CYS A 54 -9.49 -2.85 -14.19
N ALA A 55 -8.30 -2.23 -14.38
CA ALA A 55 -8.13 -0.79 -14.47
C ALA A 55 -8.90 -0.19 -15.66
N LEU A 56 -8.86 -0.85 -16.82
CA LEU A 56 -9.57 -0.40 -18.01
C LEU A 56 -11.10 -0.50 -17.86
N ASP A 57 -11.59 -1.62 -17.32
CA ASP A 57 -13.01 -1.89 -17.21
C ASP A 57 -13.69 -1.04 -16.12
N PHE A 58 -13.04 -0.86 -14.96
CA PHE A 58 -13.53 -0.02 -13.84
C PHE A 58 -12.97 1.40 -13.86
N LYS A 59 -12.15 1.77 -14.86
CA LYS A 59 -11.65 3.13 -15.12
C LYS A 59 -10.93 3.79 -13.93
N TYR A 60 -10.24 3.01 -13.09
CA TYR A 60 -9.38 3.61 -12.06
C TYR A 60 -8.01 4.01 -12.63
N ASP A 61 -7.29 4.84 -11.89
CA ASP A 61 -6.17 5.61 -12.43
C ASP A 61 -4.80 4.95 -12.20
N TRP A 62 -4.75 3.86 -11.45
CA TRP A 62 -3.50 3.25 -10.97
C TRP A 62 -3.40 1.78 -11.32
N VAL A 63 -2.18 1.30 -11.54
CA VAL A 63 -1.82 -0.12 -11.46
C VAL A 63 -0.73 -0.31 -10.42
N ASN A 64 -0.70 -1.45 -9.75
CA ASN A 64 0.22 -1.70 -8.65
C ASN A 64 0.76 -3.13 -8.65
N VAL A 65 1.82 -3.36 -7.86
CA VAL A 65 2.46 -4.67 -7.71
C VAL A 65 2.00 -5.46 -6.48
N MET A 66 1.04 -4.93 -5.71
CA MET A 66 0.55 -5.61 -4.51
C MET A 66 -0.12 -6.94 -4.84
N SER A 67 0.11 -7.93 -3.98
CA SER A 67 -0.60 -9.20 -3.98
C SER A 67 -0.73 -9.79 -2.57
N ASP A 68 0.27 -9.60 -1.77
CA ASP A 68 0.42 -10.14 -0.41
C ASP A 68 1.61 -9.47 0.29
N ALA A 69 1.70 -9.60 1.62
CA ALA A 69 2.74 -9.01 2.45
C ALA A 69 4.07 -9.80 2.43
N TYR A 70 4.13 -10.99 1.84
CA TYR A 70 5.26 -11.90 2.06
C TYR A 70 6.37 -11.88 1.00
N ALA A 71 6.40 -10.93 0.08
CA ALA A 71 7.42 -10.94 -0.96
C ALA A 71 8.82 -10.63 -0.41
N GLU A 72 8.91 -9.69 0.50
CA GLU A 72 10.12 -9.33 1.23
C GLU A 72 10.42 -10.35 2.34
N ALA A 73 9.43 -10.74 3.13
CA ALA A 73 9.56 -11.72 4.20
C ALA A 73 10.12 -13.08 3.71
N GLU A 74 9.70 -13.53 2.52
CA GLU A 74 10.27 -14.72 1.88
C GLU A 74 11.76 -14.55 1.56
N ALA A 75 12.17 -13.33 1.23
CA ALA A 75 13.58 -13.01 0.96
C ALA A 75 14.42 -12.98 2.24
N TYR A 76 13.85 -12.62 3.37
CA TYR A 76 14.48 -12.77 4.69
C TYR A 76 14.53 -14.21 5.19
N GLY A 77 13.77 -15.12 4.59
CA GLY A 77 13.85 -16.55 4.90
C GLY A 77 12.57 -17.19 5.40
N ASP A 78 11.48 -16.47 5.43
CA ASP A 78 10.15 -16.99 5.73
C ASP A 78 9.78 -18.15 4.81
N LYS A 79 9.00 -19.10 5.33
CA LYS A 79 8.48 -20.20 4.53
C LYS A 79 7.01 -19.96 4.25
N ILE A 80 6.69 -19.66 3.01
CA ILE A 80 5.35 -19.32 2.57
C ILE A 80 4.78 -20.44 1.71
N GLU A 81 3.54 -20.82 1.98
CA GLU A 81 2.74 -21.69 1.12
C GLU A 81 1.77 -20.85 0.29
N TYR A 82 1.67 -21.13 -1.00
CA TYR A 82 0.78 -20.47 -1.93
C TYR A 82 -0.36 -21.42 -2.36
N PRO A 83 -1.50 -21.44 -1.66
CA PRO A 83 -2.67 -22.21 -2.08
C PRO A 83 -3.24 -21.67 -3.41
N VAL A 84 -3.93 -22.54 -4.17
CA VAL A 84 -4.39 -22.15 -5.53
C VAL A 84 -5.31 -20.93 -5.51
N ASN A 85 -6.29 -20.91 -4.62
CA ASN A 85 -7.33 -19.88 -4.56
C ASN A 85 -7.51 -19.22 -3.17
N ASN A 86 -6.51 -19.36 -2.30
CA ASN A 86 -6.50 -18.70 -0.99
C ASN A 86 -5.30 -17.78 -0.87
N LEU A 87 -5.33 -16.93 0.17
CA LEU A 87 -4.19 -16.10 0.54
C LEU A 87 -2.94 -16.95 0.80
N PRO A 88 -1.75 -16.42 0.48
CA PRO A 88 -0.51 -17.01 0.95
C PRO A 88 -0.52 -17.20 2.46
N MET A 89 0.07 -18.30 2.92
CA MET A 89 0.09 -18.66 4.34
C MET A 89 1.53 -18.83 4.81
N LEU A 90 1.86 -18.11 5.85
CA LEU A 90 3.13 -18.30 6.54
C LEU A 90 3.15 -19.68 7.24
N LYS A 91 4.24 -20.40 7.04
CA LYS A 91 4.52 -21.71 7.70
C LYS A 91 5.60 -21.61 8.75
N LYS A 92 6.52 -20.67 8.58
CA LYS A 92 7.63 -20.49 9.50
C LYS A 92 8.24 -19.11 9.32
N HIS A 93 8.34 -18.36 10.42
CA HIS A 93 9.06 -17.09 10.45
C HIS A 93 10.57 -17.28 10.33
N ALA A 94 11.26 -16.32 9.74
CA ALA A 94 12.71 -16.26 9.66
C ALA A 94 13.35 -16.10 11.05
N ILE A 95 12.75 -15.25 11.89
CA ILE A 95 13.21 -14.99 13.26
C ILE A 95 12.40 -15.82 14.24
N GLN A 96 12.97 -16.92 14.73
CA GLN A 96 12.36 -17.79 15.74
C GLN A 96 12.72 -17.38 17.16
N ASN A 97 13.88 -16.77 17.35
CA ASN A 97 14.40 -16.31 18.64
C ASN A 97 15.34 -15.11 18.43
N MET A 98 15.67 -14.40 19.52
CA MET A 98 16.51 -13.20 19.48
C MET A 98 17.91 -13.40 18.88
N ALA A 99 18.46 -14.63 18.97
CA ALA A 99 19.78 -14.91 18.38
C ALA A 99 19.74 -14.99 16.83
N ASP A 100 18.56 -15.15 16.24
CA ASP A 100 18.42 -15.14 14.79
C ASP A 100 18.60 -13.73 14.22
N ILE A 101 18.28 -12.68 15.00
CA ILE A 101 18.51 -11.28 14.61
C ILE A 101 20.00 -10.99 14.40
N ASP A 102 20.89 -11.61 15.18
CA ASP A 102 22.35 -11.46 14.99
C ASP A 102 22.85 -11.99 13.64
N LYS A 103 22.02 -12.79 12.95
CA LYS A 103 22.31 -13.39 11.66
C LYS A 103 21.44 -12.79 10.54
N LEU A 104 20.53 -11.89 10.90
CA LEU A 104 19.69 -11.25 9.91
C LEU A 104 20.56 -10.43 8.97
N MET A 105 20.37 -10.62 7.68
CA MET A 105 21.10 -9.90 6.66
C MET A 105 20.12 -9.33 5.65
N LYS A 106 20.47 -8.18 5.12
CA LYS A 106 19.75 -7.57 4.02
C LYS A 106 19.69 -8.51 2.82
N PRO A 107 18.48 -8.80 2.26
CA PRO A 107 18.35 -9.65 1.08
C PRO A 107 19.00 -9.03 -0.16
N ASP A 108 19.52 -9.88 -1.03
CA ASP A 108 19.94 -9.46 -2.37
C ASP A 108 18.74 -9.56 -3.34
N ILE A 109 18.29 -8.42 -3.86
CA ILE A 109 17.15 -8.31 -4.77
C ILE A 109 17.28 -9.26 -5.95
N ASN A 110 18.49 -9.42 -6.50
CA ASN A 110 18.75 -10.23 -7.68
C ASN A 110 18.68 -11.75 -7.41
N SER A 111 18.79 -12.15 -6.17
CA SER A 111 18.77 -13.57 -5.77
C SER A 111 17.35 -14.07 -5.47
N HIS A 112 16.39 -13.20 -5.22
CA HIS A 112 15.04 -13.58 -4.80
C HIS A 112 13.99 -13.40 -5.92
N LYS A 113 13.24 -14.48 -6.19
CA LYS A 113 12.29 -14.52 -7.31
C LYS A 113 11.15 -13.54 -7.15
N ARG A 114 10.59 -13.39 -5.92
CA ARG A 114 9.45 -12.52 -5.64
C ARG A 114 9.83 -11.04 -5.78
N LEU A 115 11.00 -10.65 -5.30
CA LEU A 115 11.52 -9.29 -5.45
C LEU A 115 11.70 -8.92 -6.93
N LYS A 116 12.33 -9.82 -7.69
CA LYS A 116 12.48 -9.65 -9.16
C LYS A 116 11.12 -9.64 -9.88
N ALA A 117 10.16 -10.42 -9.40
CA ALA A 117 8.83 -10.46 -10.00
C ALA A 117 8.13 -9.10 -9.90
N ARG A 118 8.16 -8.43 -8.74
CA ARG A 118 7.59 -7.08 -8.58
C ARG A 118 8.27 -6.03 -9.48
N ILE A 119 9.60 -6.10 -9.62
CA ILE A 119 10.32 -5.24 -10.58
C ILE A 119 9.85 -5.52 -12.01
N LYS A 120 9.74 -6.81 -12.38
CA LYS A 120 9.26 -7.22 -13.70
C LYS A 120 7.83 -6.77 -13.98
N GLU A 121 6.95 -6.77 -12.99
CA GLU A 121 5.59 -6.26 -13.09
C GLU A 121 5.57 -4.76 -13.45
N ILE A 122 6.43 -3.96 -12.82
CA ILE A 122 6.56 -2.53 -13.15
C ILE A 122 7.04 -2.34 -14.60
N GLU A 123 8.03 -3.11 -15.05
CA GLU A 123 8.49 -3.07 -16.44
C GLU A 123 7.37 -3.43 -17.43
N ILE A 124 6.55 -4.44 -17.12
CA ILE A 124 5.39 -4.82 -17.95
C ILE A 124 4.38 -3.69 -18.00
N TYR A 125 4.00 -3.11 -16.85
CA TYR A 125 3.08 -1.97 -16.83
C TYR A 125 3.62 -0.79 -17.65
N LYS A 126 4.91 -0.48 -17.52
CA LYS A 126 5.54 0.60 -18.29
C LYS A 126 5.52 0.31 -19.78
N GLN A 127 5.75 -0.93 -20.19
CA GLN A 127 5.68 -1.34 -21.59
C GLN A 127 4.26 -1.27 -22.15
N GLU A 128 3.25 -1.76 -21.41
CA GLU A 128 1.87 -1.89 -21.90
C GLU A 128 1.07 -0.58 -21.79
N LEU A 129 1.31 0.22 -20.77
CA LEU A 129 0.53 1.44 -20.47
C LEU A 129 1.29 2.74 -20.73
N GLY A 130 2.61 2.69 -20.86
CA GLY A 130 3.45 3.89 -21.03
C GLY A 130 3.29 4.85 -19.85
N ASP A 131 3.02 6.11 -20.16
CA ASP A 131 2.74 7.18 -19.20
C ASP A 131 1.23 7.53 -19.13
N SER A 132 0.36 6.55 -19.42
CA SER A 132 -1.08 6.79 -19.37
C SER A 132 -1.70 6.53 -18.01
N TYR A 133 -1.06 5.69 -17.18
CA TYR A 133 -1.51 5.28 -15.84
C TYR A 133 -0.44 5.56 -14.79
N MET A 134 -0.86 5.82 -13.55
CA MET A 134 0.05 5.81 -12.41
C MET A 134 0.49 4.36 -12.13
N ILE A 135 1.79 4.09 -12.18
CA ILE A 135 2.39 2.79 -11.85
C ILE A 135 2.93 2.87 -10.43
N ALA A 136 2.37 2.08 -9.53
CA ALA A 136 2.79 2.04 -8.15
C ALA A 136 3.61 0.77 -7.86
N GLY A 137 4.84 0.98 -7.37
CA GLY A 137 5.62 -0.02 -6.65
C GLY A 137 5.09 -0.20 -5.23
N TRP A 138 5.65 -1.16 -4.49
CA TRP A 138 5.26 -1.44 -3.12
C TRP A 138 6.40 -2.00 -2.31
N VAL A 139 6.50 -1.56 -1.04
CA VAL A 139 7.34 -2.17 -0.01
C VAL A 139 6.56 -2.27 1.29
N GLU A 140 6.87 -3.28 2.10
CA GLU A 140 6.40 -3.30 3.47
C GLU A 140 7.19 -2.29 4.30
N GLY A 141 6.51 -1.61 5.22
CA GLY A 141 7.12 -0.68 6.14
C GLY A 141 7.94 -1.40 7.22
N PRO A 142 8.82 -0.69 7.95
CA PRO A 142 9.78 -1.32 8.85
C PRO A 142 9.15 -2.22 9.92
N LEU A 143 8.05 -1.80 10.54
CA LEU A 143 7.39 -2.59 11.57
C LEU A 143 6.53 -3.71 10.98
N GLY A 144 5.84 -3.46 9.88
CA GLY A 144 5.07 -4.47 9.17
C GLY A 144 5.94 -5.64 8.77
N GLU A 145 7.04 -5.36 8.07
CA GLU A 145 8.01 -6.39 7.67
C GLU A 145 8.63 -7.11 8.88
N TYR A 146 8.97 -6.38 9.95
CA TYR A 146 9.46 -7.02 11.17
C TYR A 146 8.44 -7.98 11.77
N CYS A 147 7.16 -7.62 11.79
CA CYS A 147 6.09 -8.49 12.26
C CYS A 147 5.91 -9.71 11.36
N ASP A 148 6.06 -9.58 10.06
CA ASP A 148 5.97 -10.71 9.14
C ASP A 148 7.08 -11.73 9.38
N ILE A 149 8.33 -11.29 9.54
CA ILE A 149 9.47 -12.19 9.75
C ILE A 149 9.64 -12.68 11.19
N ARG A 150 8.96 -12.06 12.18
CA ARG A 150 9.13 -12.32 13.63
C ARG A 150 7.92 -12.95 14.30
N ASP A 151 6.72 -12.73 13.85
CA ASP A 151 5.41 -12.86 14.50
C ASP A 151 4.97 -11.57 15.22
N MET A 152 3.73 -11.17 14.97
CA MET A 152 3.16 -9.93 15.50
C MET A 152 3.25 -9.84 17.03
N SER A 153 2.87 -10.90 17.75
CA SER A 153 2.84 -10.89 19.22
C SER A 153 4.24 -10.76 19.80
N MET A 154 5.19 -11.46 19.20
CA MET A 154 6.59 -11.42 19.61
C MET A 154 7.22 -10.07 19.29
N ALA A 155 6.92 -9.50 18.13
CA ALA A 155 7.38 -8.17 17.74
C ALA A 155 6.90 -7.09 18.74
N MET A 156 5.65 -7.17 19.20
CA MET A 156 5.12 -6.25 20.22
C MET A 156 5.82 -6.39 21.57
N LEU A 157 6.22 -7.59 21.96
CA LEU A 157 7.00 -7.81 23.17
C LEU A 157 8.43 -7.28 23.05
N ASP A 158 9.03 -7.37 21.87
CA ASP A 158 10.41 -6.96 21.62
C ASP A 158 10.66 -5.45 21.86
N PHE A 159 9.63 -4.60 21.76
CA PHE A 159 9.73 -3.18 22.14
C PHE A 159 10.16 -2.98 23.59
N TYR A 160 9.78 -3.90 24.47
CA TYR A 160 10.01 -3.78 25.93
C TYR A 160 11.11 -4.71 26.42
N GLU A 161 11.20 -5.91 25.86
CA GLU A 161 12.14 -6.93 26.32
C GLU A 161 13.50 -6.86 25.61
N ASN A 162 13.50 -6.45 24.33
CA ASN A 162 14.67 -6.49 23.48
C ASN A 162 14.80 -5.28 22.54
N PRO A 163 14.62 -4.01 23.02
CA PRO A 163 14.52 -2.85 22.14
C PRO A 163 15.75 -2.67 21.22
N SER A 164 16.96 -2.92 21.70
CA SER A 164 18.18 -2.79 20.86
C SER A 164 18.25 -3.84 19.73
N LYS A 165 17.68 -5.03 19.94
CA LYS A 165 17.60 -6.04 18.88
C LYS A 165 16.52 -5.70 17.87
N LEU A 166 15.39 -5.16 18.35
CA LEU A 166 14.35 -4.64 17.48
C LEU A 166 14.91 -3.51 16.60
N GLU A 167 15.59 -2.51 17.16
CA GLU A 167 16.21 -1.43 16.39
C GLU A 167 17.18 -1.95 15.33
N MET A 168 18.04 -2.91 15.68
CA MET A 168 18.95 -3.53 14.72
C MET A 168 18.22 -4.20 13.56
N ALA A 169 17.13 -4.90 13.82
CA ALA A 169 16.33 -5.54 12.77
C ALA A 169 15.60 -4.50 11.90
N LEU A 170 14.98 -3.49 12.52
CA LEU A 170 14.32 -2.39 11.82
C LEU A 170 15.31 -1.61 10.92
N ASP A 171 16.54 -1.40 11.36
CA ASP A 171 17.57 -0.73 10.55
C ASP A 171 17.94 -1.56 9.31
N ILE A 172 18.13 -2.87 9.46
CA ILE A 172 18.40 -3.78 8.33
C ILE A 172 17.24 -3.79 7.32
N ILE A 173 16.00 -3.81 7.81
CA ILE A 173 14.79 -3.75 6.98
C ILE A 173 14.73 -2.41 6.24
N THR A 174 14.96 -1.30 6.94
CA THR A 174 14.95 0.05 6.34
C THR A 174 16.01 0.18 5.25
N GLU A 175 17.24 -0.29 5.49
CA GLU A 175 18.30 -0.29 4.47
C GLU A 175 17.93 -1.11 3.22
N PHE A 176 17.27 -2.25 3.42
CA PHE A 176 16.76 -3.05 2.31
C PHE A 176 15.66 -2.31 1.54
N SER A 177 14.69 -1.74 2.24
CA SER A 177 13.57 -1.01 1.63
C SER A 177 14.07 0.16 0.78
N ILE A 178 15.07 0.91 1.25
CA ILE A 178 15.74 2.00 0.52
C ILE A 178 16.32 1.50 -0.82
N GLU A 179 17.04 0.38 -0.83
CA GLU A 179 17.57 -0.18 -2.09
C GLU A 179 16.44 -0.69 -2.99
N TYR A 180 15.41 -1.28 -2.41
CA TYR A 180 14.34 -1.89 -3.17
C TYR A 180 13.41 -0.85 -3.81
N VAL A 181 13.12 0.27 -3.13
CA VAL A 181 12.35 1.37 -3.74
C VAL A 181 13.11 1.99 -4.91
N ALA A 182 14.42 2.20 -4.78
CA ALA A 182 15.26 2.72 -5.86
C ALA A 182 15.24 1.78 -7.10
N ALA A 183 15.29 0.46 -6.89
CA ALA A 183 15.19 -0.52 -7.97
C ALA A 183 13.81 -0.48 -8.66
N GLN A 184 12.72 -0.34 -7.91
CA GLN A 184 11.36 -0.24 -8.45
C GLN A 184 11.15 1.07 -9.24
N ILE A 185 11.66 2.20 -8.75
CA ILE A 185 11.59 3.49 -9.46
C ILE A 185 12.38 3.42 -10.75
N LYS A 186 13.57 2.85 -10.72
CA LYS A 186 14.39 2.63 -11.92
C LYS A 186 13.69 1.76 -12.97
N ALA A 187 12.86 0.82 -12.56
CA ALA A 187 12.05 -0.02 -13.45
C ALA A 187 10.86 0.75 -14.06
N GLY A 188 10.50 1.92 -13.54
CA GLY A 188 9.46 2.80 -14.07
C GLY A 188 8.27 3.08 -13.15
N ALA A 189 8.38 2.79 -11.84
CA ALA A 189 7.36 3.18 -10.87
C ALA A 189 7.31 4.71 -10.75
N HIS A 190 6.10 5.27 -10.75
CA HIS A 190 5.86 6.69 -10.55
C HIS A 190 5.57 7.03 -9.08
N CYS A 191 5.14 6.04 -8.32
CA CYS A 191 4.83 6.12 -6.90
C CYS A 191 5.27 4.83 -6.21
N ILE A 192 5.70 4.95 -4.95
CA ILE A 192 5.91 3.79 -4.07
C ILE A 192 4.88 3.82 -2.96
N GLY A 193 4.14 2.72 -2.81
CA GLY A 193 3.34 2.46 -1.62
C GLY A 193 4.24 1.88 -0.52
N ILE A 194 4.09 2.39 0.70
CA ILE A 194 4.69 1.83 1.91
C ILE A 194 3.53 1.34 2.76
N GLY A 195 3.48 0.04 3.07
CA GLY A 195 2.45 -0.57 3.91
C GLY A 195 3.02 -0.91 5.29
N ASP A 196 2.62 -0.19 6.34
CA ASP A 196 3.09 -0.46 7.71
C ASP A 196 1.93 -0.71 8.70
N ALA A 197 1.10 -1.69 8.37
CA ALA A 197 -0.14 -1.98 9.09
C ALA A 197 0.04 -2.18 10.60
N ALA A 198 1.18 -2.73 11.03
CA ALA A 198 1.48 -2.99 12.44
C ALA A 198 1.58 -1.70 13.27
N CYS A 199 1.85 -0.55 12.66
CA CYS A 199 1.93 0.73 13.35
C CYS A 199 0.61 1.20 13.98
N SER A 200 -0.53 0.69 13.50
CA SER A 200 -1.83 0.95 14.15
C SER A 200 -1.99 0.29 15.52
N GLN A 201 -1.09 -0.63 15.89
CA GLN A 201 -1.14 -1.39 17.14
C GLN A 201 -0.18 -0.84 18.22
N ILE A 202 0.60 0.18 17.92
CA ILE A 202 1.56 0.78 18.85
C ILE A 202 1.14 2.19 19.28
N SER A 203 1.70 2.66 20.38
CA SER A 203 1.47 4.03 20.86
C SER A 203 2.16 5.08 19.98
N PRO A 204 1.68 6.34 19.98
CA PRO A 204 2.38 7.43 19.30
C PRO A 204 3.84 7.61 19.72
N ASP A 205 4.17 7.34 20.99
CA ASP A 205 5.55 7.42 21.46
C ASP A 205 6.42 6.33 20.84
N LEU A 206 5.95 5.08 20.83
CA LEU A 206 6.67 3.98 20.16
C LEU A 206 6.80 4.21 18.65
N TYR A 207 5.77 4.76 18.01
CA TYR A 207 5.85 5.12 16.60
C TYR A 207 6.94 6.16 16.35
N LYS A 208 7.00 7.22 17.16
CA LYS A 208 8.03 8.27 17.04
C LYS A 208 9.44 7.76 17.33
N ASP A 209 9.58 6.94 18.37
CA ASP A 209 10.90 6.51 18.84
C ASP A 209 11.51 5.44 17.92
N PHE A 210 10.69 4.57 17.32
CA PHE A 210 11.18 3.41 16.58
C PHE A 210 10.91 3.46 15.07
N ILE A 211 9.82 4.09 14.60
CA ILE A 211 9.33 3.92 13.23
C ILE A 211 9.45 5.18 12.40
N PHE A 212 9.05 6.33 12.93
CA PHE A 212 8.91 7.59 12.19
C PHE A 212 10.14 7.95 11.33
N GLU A 213 11.34 7.94 11.91
CA GLU A 213 12.57 8.30 11.19
C GLU A 213 12.93 7.25 10.12
N ARG A 214 12.54 5.99 10.32
CA ARG A 214 12.77 4.90 9.35
C ARG A 214 11.84 4.99 8.15
N GLU A 215 10.54 5.23 8.39
CA GLU A 215 9.60 5.51 7.29
C GLU A 215 10.04 6.77 6.53
N LYS A 216 10.42 7.82 7.26
CA LYS A 216 10.90 9.07 6.64
C LYS A 216 12.14 8.84 5.78
N ALA A 217 13.08 8.01 6.19
CA ALA A 217 14.27 7.69 5.41
C ALA A 217 13.91 7.00 4.08
N ILE A 218 12.94 6.09 4.08
CA ILE A 218 12.44 5.45 2.87
C ILE A 218 11.75 6.49 1.98
N ILE A 219 10.92 7.37 2.55
CA ILE A 219 10.22 8.45 1.83
C ILE A 219 11.21 9.42 1.18
N ASP A 220 12.24 9.84 1.92
CA ASP A 220 13.29 10.74 1.42
C ASP A 220 14.05 10.10 0.24
N GLU A 221 14.32 8.79 0.28
CA GLU A 221 14.93 8.06 -0.84
C GLU A 221 14.02 8.03 -2.07
N VAL A 222 12.72 7.75 -1.88
CA VAL A 222 11.76 7.77 -2.99
C VAL A 222 11.71 9.15 -3.65
N HIS A 223 11.64 10.21 -2.86
CA HIS A 223 11.64 11.59 -3.34
C HIS A 223 12.95 11.95 -4.06
N SER A 224 14.11 11.50 -3.53
CA SER A 224 15.42 11.75 -4.16
C SER A 224 15.53 11.12 -5.55
N ASN A 225 14.79 10.04 -5.80
CA ASN A 225 14.67 9.38 -7.09
C ASN A 225 13.52 9.92 -7.97
N GLY A 226 12.81 10.97 -7.53
CA GLY A 226 11.81 11.69 -8.31
C GLY A 226 10.44 11.03 -8.39
N ALA A 227 10.14 10.07 -7.51
CA ALA A 227 8.83 9.41 -7.42
C ALA A 227 8.02 9.94 -6.23
N LEU A 228 6.72 9.64 -6.22
CA LEU A 228 5.79 9.96 -5.13
C LEU A 228 5.74 8.84 -4.10
N VAL A 229 5.27 9.17 -2.89
CA VAL A 229 5.03 8.19 -1.82
C VAL A 229 3.56 8.17 -1.41
N LYS A 230 3.04 6.96 -1.28
CA LYS A 230 1.77 6.65 -0.63
C LYS A 230 2.05 5.86 0.65
N LEU A 231 1.87 6.46 1.83
CA LEU A 231 2.00 5.78 3.12
C LEU A 231 0.64 5.24 3.54
N HIS A 232 0.52 3.91 3.63
CA HIS A 232 -0.69 3.19 4.02
C HIS A 232 -0.50 2.45 5.34
N ILE A 233 -1.30 2.77 6.33
CA ILE A 233 -1.36 2.06 7.60
C ILE A 233 -2.82 1.66 7.86
N CYS A 234 -3.11 0.35 7.77
CA CYS A 234 -4.44 -0.19 8.08
C CYS A 234 -4.79 -0.04 9.57
N GLY A 235 -6.08 0.03 9.85
CA GLY A 235 -6.57 0.09 11.22
C GLY A 235 -6.77 1.52 11.74
N ASN A 236 -7.01 1.64 13.04
CA ASN A 236 -7.26 2.95 13.64
C ASN A 236 -5.96 3.72 13.89
N THR A 237 -5.58 4.55 12.95
CA THR A 237 -4.38 5.38 13.01
C THR A 237 -4.62 6.78 13.59
N THR A 238 -5.81 7.08 14.11
CA THR A 238 -6.18 8.42 14.63
C THR A 238 -5.10 9.02 15.54
N ALA A 239 -4.49 8.22 16.40
CA ALA A 239 -3.49 8.68 17.37
C ALA A 239 -2.12 9.01 16.75
N ILE A 240 -1.73 8.33 15.66
CA ILE A 240 -0.44 8.50 14.97
C ILE A 240 -0.57 9.31 13.66
N LEU A 241 -1.77 9.58 13.20
CA LEU A 241 -2.03 10.27 11.93
C LEU A 241 -1.33 11.63 11.81
N PRO A 242 -1.25 12.46 12.87
CA PRO A 242 -0.44 13.69 12.82
C PRO A 242 1.04 13.45 12.50
N ASP A 243 1.60 12.34 12.95
CA ASP A 243 2.98 12.00 12.69
C ASP A 243 3.16 11.34 11.32
N MET A 244 2.20 10.51 10.87
CA MET A 244 2.15 10.03 9.47
C MET A 244 2.17 11.19 8.47
N ILE A 245 1.40 12.25 8.69
CA ILE A 245 1.40 13.46 7.84
C ILE A 245 2.78 14.12 7.83
N LYS A 246 3.46 14.19 8.98
CA LYS A 246 4.79 14.80 9.12
C LYS A 246 5.92 13.98 8.48
N THR A 247 5.71 12.72 8.14
CA THR A 247 6.73 11.93 7.42
C THR A 247 7.06 12.55 6.06
N GLY A 248 6.12 13.30 5.49
CA GLY A 248 6.27 13.95 4.20
C GLY A 248 5.75 13.10 3.03
N ALA A 249 5.06 11.97 3.27
CA ALA A 249 4.40 11.21 2.21
C ALA A 249 3.42 12.10 1.43
N ASP A 250 3.43 12.02 0.11
CA ASP A 250 2.54 12.82 -0.76
C ASP A 250 1.08 12.40 -0.62
N ILE A 251 0.85 11.12 -0.34
CA ILE A 251 -0.46 10.52 -0.20
C ILE A 251 -0.51 9.79 1.15
N VAL A 252 -1.32 10.32 2.07
CA VAL A 252 -1.58 9.72 3.36
C VAL A 252 -2.84 8.85 3.21
N ASP A 253 -2.63 7.54 3.14
CA ASP A 253 -3.69 6.57 2.86
C ASP A 253 -4.18 5.94 4.16
N ILE A 254 -5.45 6.17 4.49
CA ILE A 254 -6.03 5.91 5.80
C ILE A 254 -7.20 4.95 5.75
N ASP A 255 -7.29 4.11 6.77
CA ASP A 255 -8.36 3.14 6.97
C ASP A 255 -9.69 3.83 7.36
N HIS A 256 -10.81 3.16 7.08
CA HIS A 256 -12.16 3.60 7.47
C HIS A 256 -12.36 3.76 8.99
N LEU A 257 -11.48 3.17 9.80
CA LEU A 257 -11.47 3.31 11.25
C LEU A 257 -10.99 4.69 11.74
N VAL A 258 -10.43 5.53 10.85
CA VAL A 258 -10.26 6.96 11.09
C VAL A 258 -11.60 7.65 10.82
N MET A 259 -12.34 7.94 11.87
CA MET A 259 -13.74 8.35 11.78
C MET A 259 -13.97 9.75 11.21
N SER A 260 -13.00 10.66 11.31
CA SER A 260 -13.11 12.05 10.85
C SER A 260 -11.83 12.49 10.15
N MET A 261 -11.85 12.59 8.82
CA MET A 261 -10.76 13.18 8.07
C MET A 261 -10.70 14.71 8.23
N SER A 262 -11.83 15.35 8.49
CA SER A 262 -11.93 16.81 8.63
C SER A 262 -11.07 17.37 9.77
N ASP A 263 -10.83 16.58 10.82
CA ASP A 263 -9.98 16.99 11.94
C ASP A 263 -8.50 17.07 11.55
N PHE A 264 -8.09 16.33 10.54
CA PHE A 264 -6.70 16.21 10.10
C PHE A 264 -6.43 16.89 8.75
N ALA A 265 -7.45 17.13 7.93
CA ALA A 265 -7.31 17.77 6.63
C ALA A 265 -6.56 19.12 6.68
N PRO A 266 -6.73 19.98 7.72
CA PRO A 266 -5.97 21.21 7.84
C PRO A 266 -4.46 21.02 8.11
N MET A 267 -4.03 19.81 8.45
CA MET A 267 -2.62 19.49 8.73
C MET A 267 -1.84 19.14 7.46
N LEU A 268 -2.53 18.79 6.37
CA LEU A 268 -1.90 18.47 5.11
C LEU A 268 -1.19 19.71 4.52
N SER A 269 -0.01 19.50 3.97
CA SER A 269 0.67 20.52 3.16
C SER A 269 -0.01 20.68 1.78
N GLU A 270 0.38 21.69 1.02
CA GLU A 270 -0.18 21.95 -0.32
C GLU A 270 0.01 20.80 -1.30
N ASN A 271 1.07 20.01 -1.13
CA ASN A 271 1.42 18.88 -1.99
C ASN A 271 1.05 17.52 -1.36
N GLN A 272 0.26 17.51 -0.31
CA GLN A 272 -0.23 16.28 0.32
C GLN A 272 -1.73 16.10 0.10
N VAL A 273 -2.15 14.87 -0.04
CA VAL A 273 -3.57 14.49 -0.15
C VAL A 273 -3.85 13.28 0.74
N PHE A 274 -5.09 13.14 1.18
CA PHE A 274 -5.56 11.86 1.69
C PHE A 274 -5.88 10.89 0.55
N CYS A 275 -5.90 9.61 0.87
CA CYS A 275 -6.46 8.54 0.07
C CYS A 275 -7.31 7.66 1.02
N GLY A 276 -8.46 7.23 0.57
CA GLY A 276 -9.40 6.46 1.42
C GLY A 276 -10.72 7.23 1.54
N ASN A 277 -11.58 6.99 2.51
CA ASN A 277 -11.52 5.90 3.49
C ASN A 277 -12.90 5.19 3.59
N SER A 278 -13.55 4.97 2.43
CA SER A 278 -14.81 4.20 2.42
C SER A 278 -14.60 2.81 3.04
N ASP A 279 -15.56 2.34 3.85
CA ASP A 279 -15.48 1.00 4.42
C ASP A 279 -15.56 -0.07 3.32
N PRO A 280 -14.51 -0.89 3.13
CA PRO A 280 -14.47 -1.85 2.04
C PRO A 280 -15.49 -2.97 2.18
N VAL A 281 -15.94 -3.27 3.39
CA VAL A 281 -16.90 -4.36 3.68
C VAL A 281 -18.32 -3.82 3.78
N SER A 282 -18.59 -2.99 4.77
CA SER A 282 -19.98 -2.59 5.05
C SER A 282 -20.56 -1.63 4.01
N VAL A 283 -19.70 -0.88 3.29
CA VAL A 283 -20.14 0.09 2.28
C VAL A 283 -19.92 -0.47 0.86
N ILE A 284 -18.68 -0.86 0.51
CA ILE A 284 -18.38 -1.22 -0.88
C ILE A 284 -18.87 -2.63 -1.21
N MET A 285 -18.69 -3.61 -0.32
CA MET A 285 -19.11 -4.99 -0.59
C MET A 285 -20.61 -5.19 -0.32
N ASP A 286 -21.09 -4.80 0.85
CA ASP A 286 -22.43 -5.12 1.35
C ASP A 286 -23.44 -3.96 1.25
N GLY A 287 -22.97 -2.73 1.01
CA GLY A 287 -23.78 -1.52 0.93
C GLY A 287 -24.59 -1.43 -0.37
N SER A 288 -25.62 -0.58 -0.32
CA SER A 288 -26.38 -0.19 -1.51
C SER A 288 -25.60 0.83 -2.36
N VAL A 289 -26.06 1.06 -3.58
CA VAL A 289 -25.52 2.11 -4.47
C VAL A 289 -25.52 3.48 -3.77
N ASN A 290 -26.58 3.80 -3.02
CA ASN A 290 -26.66 5.06 -2.29
C ASN A 290 -25.62 5.15 -1.16
N ASP A 291 -25.38 4.07 -0.42
CA ASP A 291 -24.35 4.05 0.63
C ASP A 291 -22.96 4.30 0.05
N ILE A 292 -22.68 3.73 -1.13
CA ILE A 292 -21.43 3.94 -1.86
C ILE A 292 -21.29 5.42 -2.26
N ILE A 293 -22.30 6.01 -2.87
CA ILE A 293 -22.30 7.42 -3.30
C ILE A 293 -22.10 8.34 -2.10
N GLU A 294 -22.88 8.16 -1.03
CA GLU A 294 -22.79 8.98 0.18
C GLU A 294 -21.41 8.88 0.84
N SER A 295 -20.80 7.70 0.85
CA SER A 295 -19.46 7.51 1.40
C SER A 295 -18.38 8.25 0.57
N VAL A 296 -18.44 8.15 -0.76
CA VAL A 296 -17.52 8.86 -1.64
C VAL A 296 -17.64 10.38 -1.49
N GLU A 297 -18.87 10.89 -1.49
CA GLU A 297 -19.12 12.32 -1.26
C GLU A 297 -18.66 12.80 0.12
N LYS A 298 -18.86 11.96 1.16
CA LYS A 298 -18.39 12.27 2.52
C LYS A 298 -16.88 12.46 2.55
N CYS A 299 -16.12 11.51 2.01
CA CYS A 299 -14.65 11.59 1.96
C CYS A 299 -14.18 12.87 1.25
N TYR A 300 -14.81 13.20 0.13
CA TYR A 300 -14.52 14.42 -0.62
C TYR A 300 -14.82 15.70 0.19
N LYS A 301 -15.98 15.76 0.83
CA LYS A 301 -16.43 16.93 1.64
C LYS A 301 -15.54 17.13 2.88
N GLU A 302 -15.24 16.06 3.62
CA GLU A 302 -14.42 16.13 4.83
C GLU A 302 -12.99 16.64 4.58
N THR A 303 -12.49 16.45 3.37
CA THR A 303 -11.12 16.83 3.00
C THR A 303 -11.06 18.11 2.13
N ASN A 304 -12.17 18.81 1.98
CA ASN A 304 -12.29 19.96 1.06
C ASN A 304 -11.80 19.61 -0.35
N GLY A 305 -12.12 18.42 -0.83
CA GLY A 305 -11.72 17.93 -2.15
C GLY A 305 -10.28 17.41 -2.24
N ARG A 306 -9.54 17.31 -1.15
CA ARG A 306 -8.14 16.85 -1.12
C ARG A 306 -8.01 15.38 -0.73
N CYS A 307 -8.82 14.50 -1.35
CA CYS A 307 -8.78 13.06 -1.12
C CYS A 307 -8.87 12.29 -2.45
N ILE A 308 -7.94 11.41 -2.71
CA ILE A 308 -8.04 10.41 -3.78
C ILE A 308 -9.12 9.42 -3.36
N THR A 309 -10.09 9.16 -4.23
CA THR A 309 -11.14 8.20 -3.93
C THR A 309 -10.57 6.79 -3.83
N SER A 310 -10.70 6.20 -2.65
CA SER A 310 -10.28 4.82 -2.34
C SER A 310 -11.11 4.26 -1.19
N ALA A 311 -11.15 2.94 -1.06
CA ALA A 311 -11.56 2.32 0.19
C ALA A 311 -10.42 2.43 1.22
N GLY A 312 -10.76 2.29 2.50
CA GLY A 312 -9.77 2.38 3.58
C GLY A 312 -8.79 1.20 3.65
N CYS A 313 -9.08 0.13 2.93
CA CYS A 313 -8.20 -1.04 2.79
C CYS A 313 -8.59 -1.83 1.53
N GLU A 314 -8.07 -3.09 1.38
CA GLU A 314 -8.42 -3.97 0.27
C GLU A 314 -9.93 -4.21 0.18
N ILE A 315 -10.50 -3.97 -0.99
CA ILE A 315 -11.88 -4.33 -1.30
C ILE A 315 -11.98 -5.85 -1.41
N PRO A 316 -12.91 -6.50 -0.66
CA PRO A 316 -13.05 -7.94 -0.64
C PRO A 316 -13.24 -8.56 -2.02
N ALA A 317 -12.71 -9.77 -2.21
CA ALA A 317 -12.86 -10.51 -3.46
C ALA A 317 -14.32 -10.78 -3.82
N GLU A 318 -15.18 -10.90 -2.83
CA GLU A 318 -16.60 -11.25 -2.93
C GLU A 318 -17.47 -10.06 -3.37
N THR A 319 -16.94 -8.83 -3.34
CA THR A 319 -17.65 -7.62 -3.81
C THR A 319 -18.25 -7.85 -5.21
N SER A 320 -19.52 -7.49 -5.38
CA SER A 320 -20.20 -7.65 -6.66
C SER A 320 -19.59 -6.73 -7.72
N PHE A 321 -19.63 -7.17 -8.97
CA PHE A 321 -19.17 -6.31 -10.08
C PHE A 321 -20.07 -5.08 -10.25
N GLU A 322 -21.33 -5.18 -9.84
CA GLU A 322 -22.28 -4.06 -9.79
C GLU A 322 -21.86 -3.00 -8.78
N ASN A 323 -21.54 -3.38 -7.54
CA ASN A 323 -21.04 -2.45 -6.53
C ASN A 323 -19.71 -1.81 -6.95
N MET A 324 -18.81 -2.57 -7.56
CA MET A 324 -17.55 -2.02 -8.07
C MET A 324 -17.78 -1.02 -9.21
N ASN A 325 -18.75 -1.26 -10.10
CA ASN A 325 -19.16 -0.28 -11.11
C ASN A 325 -19.77 0.97 -10.47
N SER A 326 -20.68 0.79 -9.50
CA SER A 326 -21.28 1.92 -8.77
C SER A 326 -20.24 2.76 -8.04
N TYR A 327 -19.23 2.11 -7.47
CA TYR A 327 -18.11 2.80 -6.82
C TYR A 327 -17.29 3.59 -7.84
N SER A 328 -16.99 3.00 -8.99
CA SER A 328 -16.33 3.70 -10.08
C SER A 328 -17.14 4.89 -10.58
N GLU A 329 -18.44 4.74 -10.80
CA GLU A 329 -19.33 5.83 -11.22
C GLU A 329 -19.41 6.94 -10.18
N ALA A 330 -19.53 6.61 -8.89
CA ALA A 330 -19.52 7.59 -7.81
C ALA A 330 -18.20 8.41 -7.80
N ALA A 331 -17.06 7.74 -7.94
CA ALA A 331 -15.75 8.38 -8.01
C ALA A 331 -15.60 9.30 -9.24
N HIS A 332 -16.24 8.97 -10.36
CA HIS A 332 -16.15 9.75 -11.60
C HIS A 332 -17.09 10.97 -11.63
N ASN A 333 -18.05 11.02 -10.72
CA ASN A 333 -19.03 12.12 -10.64
C ASN A 333 -18.61 13.21 -9.63
N LEU A 334 -17.45 13.08 -8.98
CA LEU A 334 -16.80 14.14 -8.20
C LEU A 334 -16.02 15.06 -9.14
#